data_ca0247b8bad929c159a0c5a386ca2224
#
_entry.id   ca0247b8bad929c159a0c5a386ca2224
#
_cell.length_a   1.000
_cell.length_b   1.000
_cell.length_c   1.000
_cell.angle_alpha   90.00
_cell.angle_beta   90.00
_cell.angle_gamma   90.00
#
_symmetry.space_group_name_H-M   'P 1'
#
loop_
_entity.id
_entity.type
_entity.pdbx_description
1 polymer ?
#
loop_
_entity_poly.entity_id
_entity_poly.type
_entity_poly.pdbx_seq_one_letter_code
_entity_poly.pdbx_strand_id
1 'polypeptide(L)'
;QNYFRMYHKLAGMTGTAETEASEFWSIYKLDVVVIPTNRPVIRDDRQDLIYKTKREKYNAVIEEIVKLVEAGRPVLVGTTSVEISELLSRMLKLRGIKHNVLNAKQHQLEAQIVAEAGRTGQVTIATNMAGRGTDIMLGGNVEFLADAKLKSEGYSPEDTPEEYEKRWPGTLNEIKAQVKDEHEEVKELGGLYVLGTERHESRRIDNQLRGRSGRQGDPGESRFYLSLEDDLMRLFNTQLVAQVMAKGMEEGQPIEAKSVTKGVRTAQKAVESRNYEIRKNVLKYDDVMNKQRTVIYSERQAVLKGEDIHKDILRFISDTVESYIKGANKGSEKPKDWDWEGLFKALNTVIPTKVDEDEVRKIVGCLLYTSPSPRDLSTSR
;
A
#
# COMPACT_ATOMS: atom_id res chain seq x y z
N GLN A 1 6.45 5.93 -6.35
CA GLN A 1 7.70 5.18 -6.61
C GLN A 1 8.83 6.12 -7.05
N ASN A 2 8.63 7.02 -8.01
CA ASN A 2 9.65 7.96 -8.49
C ASN A 2 10.23 8.87 -7.40
N TYR A 3 9.41 9.33 -6.46
CA TYR A 3 9.87 10.13 -5.33
C TYR A 3 11.00 9.44 -4.55
N PHE A 4 10.85 8.16 -4.20
CA PHE A 4 11.87 7.42 -3.46
C PHE A 4 13.13 7.11 -4.30
N ARG A 5 13.00 7.04 -5.63
CA ARG A 5 14.15 6.86 -6.53
C ARG A 5 15.05 8.09 -6.63
N MET A 6 14.59 9.25 -6.14
CA MET A 6 15.39 10.49 -6.10
C MET A 6 16.46 10.47 -5.00
N TYR A 7 16.36 9.57 -4.02
CA TYR A 7 17.31 9.50 -2.92
C TYR A 7 18.53 8.66 -3.29
N HIS A 8 19.73 9.18 -3.04
CA HIS A 8 20.99 8.45 -3.21
C HIS A 8 21.17 7.35 -2.17
N LYS A 9 20.66 7.58 -0.95
CA LYS A 9 20.62 6.59 0.13
C LYS A 9 19.16 6.35 0.49
N LEU A 10 18.71 5.13 0.28
CA LEU A 10 17.36 4.70 0.62
C LEU A 10 17.46 3.41 1.40
N ALA A 11 16.84 3.38 2.57
CA ALA A 11 16.72 2.20 3.40
C ALA A 11 15.39 2.21 4.15
N GLY A 12 14.98 1.06 4.66
CA GLY A 12 13.77 0.93 5.46
C GLY A 12 13.78 -0.35 6.27
N MET A 13 12.95 -0.42 7.28
CA MET A 13 12.79 -1.62 8.11
C MET A 13 11.32 -1.99 8.21
N THR A 14 11.04 -3.28 8.03
CA THR A 14 9.70 -3.85 8.18
C THR A 14 9.81 -5.34 8.46
N GLY A 15 8.88 -5.89 9.22
CA GLY A 15 8.83 -7.34 9.48
C GLY A 15 8.30 -8.19 8.32
N THR A 16 7.96 -7.60 7.17
CA THR A 16 7.25 -8.29 6.08
C THR A 16 7.77 -8.00 4.68
N ALA A 17 9.02 -7.53 4.54
CA ALA A 17 9.61 -7.18 3.23
C ALA A 17 9.98 -8.40 2.38
N GLU A 18 10.25 -9.55 2.98
CA GLU A 18 10.78 -10.74 2.31
C GLU A 18 9.89 -11.19 1.13
N THR A 19 8.57 -11.11 1.26
CA THR A 19 7.63 -11.47 0.20
C THR A 19 7.72 -10.61 -1.04
N GLU A 20 8.23 -9.38 -0.91
CA GLU A 20 8.32 -8.36 -1.95
C GLU A 20 9.78 -8.07 -2.37
N ALA A 21 10.75 -8.92 -1.98
CA ALA A 21 12.18 -8.69 -2.23
C ALA A 21 12.50 -8.45 -3.71
N SER A 22 11.87 -9.21 -4.61
CA SER A 22 12.07 -9.04 -6.06
C SER A 22 11.56 -7.68 -6.58
N GLU A 23 10.48 -7.15 -6.02
CA GLU A 23 9.95 -5.82 -6.36
C GLU A 23 10.88 -4.72 -5.86
N PHE A 24 11.38 -4.81 -4.62
CA PHE A 24 12.35 -3.86 -4.07
C PHE A 24 13.62 -3.81 -4.92
N TRP A 25 14.14 -4.95 -5.32
CA TRP A 25 15.30 -4.99 -6.21
C TRP A 25 15.00 -4.41 -7.59
N SER A 26 13.89 -4.79 -8.21
CA SER A 26 13.60 -4.36 -9.59
C SER A 26 13.37 -2.85 -9.71
N ILE A 27 12.73 -2.22 -8.71
CA ILE A 27 12.37 -0.79 -8.74
C ILE A 27 13.44 0.09 -8.11
N TYR A 28 13.95 -0.28 -6.94
CA TYR A 28 14.82 0.58 -6.14
C TYR A 28 16.27 0.09 -6.05
N LYS A 29 16.58 -1.11 -6.56
CA LYS A 29 17.88 -1.78 -6.40
C LYS A 29 18.26 -2.01 -4.93
N LEU A 30 17.25 -2.25 -4.10
CA LEU A 30 17.42 -2.54 -2.69
C LEU A 30 17.36 -4.05 -2.45
N ASP A 31 18.37 -4.56 -1.74
CA ASP A 31 18.36 -5.91 -1.20
C ASP A 31 17.51 -5.96 0.08
N VAL A 32 16.88 -7.12 0.29
CA VAL A 32 16.15 -7.41 1.51
C VAL A 32 16.97 -8.38 2.34
N VAL A 33 17.45 -7.91 3.49
CA VAL A 33 18.19 -8.73 4.45
C VAL A 33 17.24 -9.12 5.59
N VAL A 34 17.06 -10.42 5.78
CA VAL A 34 16.25 -10.95 6.88
C VAL A 34 17.11 -11.05 8.13
N ILE A 35 16.79 -10.24 9.13
CA ILE A 35 17.47 -10.25 10.42
C ILE A 35 16.71 -11.23 11.33
N PRO A 36 17.39 -12.22 11.94
CA PRO A 36 16.76 -13.14 12.89
C PRO A 36 16.14 -12.38 14.07
N THR A 37 15.01 -12.88 14.56
CA THR A 37 14.36 -12.32 15.75
C THR A 37 15.20 -12.57 17.00
N ASN A 38 15.20 -11.63 17.96
CA ASN A 38 15.91 -11.76 19.23
C ASN A 38 15.47 -13.00 20.02
N ARG A 39 14.17 -13.30 20.00
CA ARG A 39 13.61 -14.54 20.57
C ARG A 39 12.91 -15.32 19.47
N PRO A 40 12.94 -16.66 19.51
CA PRO A 40 12.24 -17.47 18.51
C PRO A 40 10.74 -17.19 18.55
N VAL A 41 10.13 -17.18 17.37
CA VAL A 41 8.67 -17.07 17.24
C VAL A 41 8.08 -18.45 17.54
N ILE A 42 7.34 -18.56 18.64
CA ILE A 42 6.68 -19.80 19.09
C ILE A 42 5.18 -19.81 18.77
N ARG A 43 4.68 -18.80 18.04
CA ARG A 43 3.29 -18.70 17.59
C ARG A 43 2.92 -19.89 16.71
N ASP A 44 1.76 -20.50 16.99
CA ASP A 44 1.17 -21.55 16.15
C ASP A 44 0.33 -20.93 15.02
N ASP A 45 0.84 -21.01 13.79
CA ASP A 45 0.11 -20.58 12.60
C ASP A 45 -0.67 -21.76 12.00
N ARG A 46 -1.91 -21.96 12.46
CA ARG A 46 -2.77 -23.08 12.04
C ARG A 46 -3.19 -23.02 10.58
N GLN A 47 -3.62 -24.15 10.05
CA GLN A 47 -4.16 -24.27 8.70
C GLN A 47 -5.46 -23.51 8.56
N ASP A 48 -5.72 -23.03 7.33
CA ASP A 48 -6.95 -22.34 7.01
C ASP A 48 -8.15 -23.31 7.08
N LEU A 49 -9.28 -22.81 7.58
CA LEU A 49 -10.57 -23.49 7.52
C LEU A 49 -11.39 -22.93 6.35
N ILE A 50 -11.85 -23.79 5.46
CA ILE A 50 -12.59 -23.36 4.27
C ILE A 50 -14.01 -23.90 4.34
N TYR A 51 -14.95 -22.97 4.33
CA TYR A 51 -16.38 -23.21 4.33
C TYR A 51 -16.98 -23.05 2.93
N LYS A 52 -18.12 -23.64 2.70
CA LYS A 52 -18.83 -23.55 1.42
C LYS A 52 -19.37 -22.13 1.20
N THR A 53 -19.99 -21.55 2.21
CA THR A 53 -20.65 -20.25 2.13
C THR A 53 -20.07 -19.23 3.12
N LYS A 54 -20.23 -17.94 2.83
CA LYS A 54 -19.87 -16.86 3.77
C LYS A 54 -20.67 -16.95 5.07
N ARG A 55 -21.92 -17.41 5.00
CA ARG A 55 -22.79 -17.59 6.18
C ARG A 55 -22.22 -18.62 7.15
N GLU A 56 -21.84 -19.80 6.65
CA GLU A 56 -21.22 -20.85 7.46
C GLU A 56 -19.91 -20.36 8.09
N LYS A 57 -19.08 -19.70 7.29
CA LYS A 57 -17.83 -19.08 7.76
C LYS A 57 -18.05 -18.14 8.94
N TYR A 58 -18.95 -17.18 8.80
CA TYR A 58 -19.18 -16.21 9.87
C TYR A 58 -19.81 -16.85 11.13
N ASN A 59 -20.68 -17.83 10.97
CA ASN A 59 -21.19 -18.58 12.11
C ASN A 59 -20.06 -19.29 12.86
N ALA A 60 -19.17 -19.97 12.15
CA ALA A 60 -18.01 -20.63 12.75
C ALA A 60 -17.04 -19.65 13.42
N VAL A 61 -16.82 -18.48 12.82
CA VAL A 61 -16.03 -17.38 13.41
C VAL A 61 -16.62 -16.94 14.76
N ILE A 62 -17.93 -16.73 14.81
CA ILE A 62 -18.61 -16.33 16.05
C ILE A 62 -18.52 -17.41 17.12
N GLU A 63 -18.75 -18.67 16.75
CA GLU A 63 -18.64 -19.81 17.69
C GLU A 63 -17.21 -19.94 18.25
N GLU A 64 -16.20 -19.75 17.43
CA GLU A 64 -14.82 -19.79 17.91
C GLU A 64 -14.50 -18.62 18.85
N ILE A 65 -14.97 -17.42 18.53
CA ILE A 65 -14.80 -16.25 19.42
C ILE A 65 -15.48 -16.51 20.78
N VAL A 66 -16.69 -17.05 20.80
CA VAL A 66 -17.39 -17.39 22.04
C VAL A 66 -16.56 -18.36 22.89
N LYS A 67 -16.06 -19.45 22.30
CA LYS A 67 -15.23 -20.44 23.02
C LYS A 67 -13.96 -19.82 23.60
N LEU A 68 -13.30 -18.93 22.84
CA LEU A 68 -12.07 -18.27 23.29
C LEU A 68 -12.33 -17.29 24.42
N VAL A 69 -13.42 -16.53 24.36
CA VAL A 69 -13.84 -15.59 25.41
C VAL A 69 -14.22 -16.34 26.68
N GLU A 70 -14.97 -17.45 26.57
CA GLU A 70 -15.31 -18.31 27.72
C GLU A 70 -14.05 -18.90 28.38
N ALA A 71 -13.01 -19.18 27.60
CA ALA A 71 -11.70 -19.61 28.10
C ALA A 71 -10.85 -18.45 28.65
N GLY A 72 -11.30 -17.20 28.58
CA GLY A 72 -10.55 -16.01 29.01
C GLY A 72 -9.46 -15.55 28.02
N ARG A 73 -9.39 -16.13 26.84
CA ARG A 73 -8.32 -15.85 25.88
C ARG A 73 -8.63 -14.59 25.04
N PRO A 74 -7.71 -13.61 24.91
CA PRO A 74 -7.92 -12.44 24.04
C PRO A 74 -7.92 -12.81 22.57
N VAL A 75 -8.80 -12.16 21.80
CA VAL A 75 -9.00 -12.43 20.37
C VAL A 75 -8.91 -11.14 19.54
N LEU A 76 -8.04 -11.16 18.55
CA LEU A 76 -7.97 -10.14 17.51
C LEU A 76 -8.58 -10.67 16.20
N VAL A 77 -9.69 -10.11 15.79
CA VAL A 77 -10.39 -10.49 14.55
C VAL A 77 -9.98 -9.53 13.44
N GLY A 78 -9.26 -10.04 12.44
CA GLY A 78 -8.88 -9.30 11.25
C GLY A 78 -9.94 -9.36 10.16
N THR A 79 -10.41 -8.21 9.68
CA THR A 79 -11.37 -8.08 8.59
C THR A 79 -10.80 -7.30 7.42
N THR A 80 -11.28 -7.58 6.21
CA THR A 80 -10.82 -6.93 4.98
C THR A 80 -11.55 -5.62 4.68
N SER A 81 -12.74 -5.43 5.23
CA SER A 81 -13.54 -4.22 5.02
C SER A 81 -14.26 -3.74 6.28
N VAL A 82 -14.72 -2.50 6.24
CA VAL A 82 -15.50 -1.88 7.33
C VAL A 82 -16.86 -2.58 7.46
N GLU A 83 -17.49 -2.93 6.34
CA GLU A 83 -18.81 -3.60 6.30
C GLU A 83 -18.76 -4.95 7.01
N ILE A 84 -17.70 -5.74 6.79
CA ILE A 84 -17.50 -7.02 7.47
C ILE A 84 -17.28 -6.80 8.97
N SER A 85 -16.52 -5.78 9.36
CA SER A 85 -16.31 -5.46 10.78
C SER A 85 -17.62 -5.09 11.49
N GLU A 86 -18.49 -4.32 10.82
CA GLU A 86 -19.81 -3.94 11.35
C GLU A 86 -20.78 -5.13 11.39
N LEU A 87 -20.72 -6.03 10.39
CA LEU A 87 -21.51 -7.26 10.37
C LEU A 87 -21.18 -8.16 11.56
N LEU A 88 -19.88 -8.45 11.77
CA LEU A 88 -19.41 -9.26 12.88
C LEU A 88 -19.72 -8.61 14.22
N SER A 89 -19.58 -7.30 14.33
CA SER A 89 -19.97 -6.56 15.53
C SER A 89 -21.45 -6.75 15.89
N ARG A 90 -22.34 -6.68 14.89
CA ARG A 90 -23.78 -6.95 15.12
C ARG A 90 -24.02 -8.39 15.56
N MET A 91 -23.36 -9.36 14.94
CA MET A 91 -23.50 -10.77 15.32
C MET A 91 -23.00 -11.03 16.74
N LEU A 92 -21.87 -10.47 17.16
CA LEU A 92 -21.36 -10.58 18.53
C LEU A 92 -22.25 -9.90 19.57
N LYS A 93 -22.83 -8.73 19.25
CA LYS A 93 -23.83 -8.07 20.10
C LYS A 93 -25.05 -8.94 20.34
N LEU A 94 -25.56 -9.64 19.31
CA LEU A 94 -26.68 -10.58 19.44
C LEU A 94 -26.35 -11.78 20.35
N ARG A 95 -25.07 -12.14 20.47
CA ARG A 95 -24.58 -13.19 21.38
C ARG A 95 -24.18 -12.65 22.76
N GLY A 96 -24.35 -11.35 23.02
CA GLY A 96 -23.98 -10.71 24.29
C GLY A 96 -22.48 -10.59 24.54
N ILE A 97 -21.63 -10.75 23.52
CA ILE A 97 -20.18 -10.67 23.66
C ILE A 97 -19.74 -9.19 23.59
N LYS A 98 -19.08 -8.72 24.66
CA LYS A 98 -18.44 -7.42 24.70
C LYS A 98 -17.25 -7.41 23.75
N HIS A 99 -17.13 -6.38 22.92
CA HIS A 99 -16.05 -6.27 21.95
C HIS A 99 -15.82 -4.82 21.55
N ASN A 100 -14.60 -4.53 21.11
CA ASN A 100 -14.21 -3.25 20.53
C ASN A 100 -14.09 -3.39 19.01
N VAL A 101 -14.43 -2.31 18.27
CA VAL A 101 -14.29 -2.25 16.82
C VAL A 101 -13.30 -1.15 16.45
N LEU A 102 -12.29 -1.52 15.73
CA LEU A 102 -11.20 -0.66 15.28
C LEU A 102 -11.24 -0.54 13.77
N ASN A 103 -11.82 0.54 13.28
CA ASN A 103 -11.94 0.84 11.85
C ASN A 103 -11.70 2.31 11.57
N ALA A 104 -11.67 2.69 10.29
CA ALA A 104 -11.39 4.05 9.83
C ALA A 104 -12.33 5.15 10.39
N LYS A 105 -13.45 4.76 11.00
CA LYS A 105 -14.42 5.70 11.59
C LYS A 105 -14.10 6.08 13.05
N GLN A 106 -13.18 5.38 13.72
CA GLN A 106 -12.95 5.50 15.18
C GLN A 106 -11.48 5.78 15.53
N HIS A 107 -10.80 6.65 14.78
CA HIS A 107 -9.39 6.97 15.01
C HIS A 107 -9.06 7.54 16.41
N GLN A 108 -10.00 8.26 17.03
CA GLN A 108 -9.76 8.89 18.34
C GLN A 108 -9.61 7.88 19.48
N LEU A 109 -10.25 6.72 19.36
CA LEU A 109 -10.22 5.66 20.38
C LEU A 109 -9.20 4.55 20.04
N GLU A 110 -8.47 4.69 18.94
CA GLU A 110 -7.57 3.64 18.45
C GLU A 110 -6.52 3.24 19.48
N ALA A 111 -5.84 4.20 20.09
CA ALA A 111 -4.80 3.94 21.07
C ALA A 111 -5.36 3.21 22.31
N GLN A 112 -6.55 3.60 22.76
CA GLN A 112 -7.24 2.98 23.89
C GLN A 112 -7.62 1.53 23.59
N ILE A 113 -8.26 1.29 22.46
CA ILE A 113 -8.69 -0.06 22.06
C ILE A 113 -7.48 -1.00 21.91
N VAL A 114 -6.38 -0.51 21.33
CA VAL A 114 -5.16 -1.32 21.17
C VAL A 114 -4.49 -1.59 22.52
N ALA A 115 -4.48 -0.61 23.43
CA ALA A 115 -3.92 -0.77 24.78
C ALA A 115 -4.62 -1.86 25.60
N GLU A 116 -5.90 -2.08 25.36
CA GLU A 116 -6.73 -3.08 26.05
C GLU A 116 -6.81 -4.43 25.30
N ALA A 117 -6.44 -4.48 24.02
CA ALA A 117 -6.70 -5.63 23.14
C ALA A 117 -6.01 -6.95 23.58
N GLY A 118 -4.97 -6.87 24.41
CA GLY A 118 -4.25 -8.04 24.94
C GLY A 118 -4.74 -8.52 26.31
N ARG A 119 -5.81 -7.96 26.87
CA ARG A 119 -6.35 -8.31 28.17
C ARG A 119 -7.21 -9.58 28.13
N THR A 120 -7.35 -10.24 29.25
CA THR A 120 -8.11 -11.48 29.42
C THR A 120 -9.54 -11.34 28.86
N GLY A 121 -9.93 -12.25 27.96
CA GLY A 121 -11.27 -12.31 27.36
C GLY A 121 -11.65 -11.16 26.45
N GLN A 122 -10.75 -10.24 26.15
CA GLN A 122 -11.02 -9.09 25.28
C GLN A 122 -11.14 -9.49 23.81
N VAL A 123 -12.18 -9.00 23.15
CA VAL A 123 -12.38 -9.17 21.71
C VAL A 123 -12.21 -7.84 20.99
N THR A 124 -11.30 -7.82 20.00
CA THR A 124 -11.07 -6.63 19.17
C THR A 124 -11.27 -7.00 17.71
N ILE A 125 -12.21 -6.35 17.03
CA ILE A 125 -12.40 -6.47 15.58
C ILE A 125 -11.62 -5.33 14.92
N ALA A 126 -10.62 -5.64 14.10
CA ALA A 126 -9.80 -4.65 13.43
C ALA A 126 -9.85 -4.79 11.92
N THR A 127 -10.05 -3.69 11.21
CA THR A 127 -9.77 -3.67 9.78
C THR A 127 -8.25 -3.64 9.55
N ASN A 128 -7.83 -4.08 8.39
CA ASN A 128 -6.45 -4.34 8.01
C ASN A 128 -5.44 -3.24 8.37
N MET A 129 -5.84 -1.97 8.28
CA MET A 129 -4.96 -0.81 8.51
C MET A 129 -5.03 -0.26 9.92
N ALA A 130 -6.04 -0.65 10.70
CA ALA A 130 -6.28 -0.10 12.03
C ALA A 130 -5.28 -0.65 13.07
N GLY A 131 -4.81 0.19 13.98
CA GLY A 131 -3.83 -0.14 15.01
C GLY A 131 -2.41 -0.42 14.49
N ARG A 132 -2.08 -0.04 13.26
CA ARG A 132 -0.74 -0.21 12.71
C ARG A 132 0.25 0.73 13.39
N GLY A 133 1.41 0.16 13.79
CA GLY A 133 2.45 0.93 14.49
C GLY A 133 2.34 0.90 16.01
N THR A 134 1.23 0.38 16.56
CA THR A 134 1.05 0.18 18.00
C THR A 134 1.16 -1.31 18.33
N ASP A 135 1.85 -1.62 19.41
CA ASP A 135 2.00 -2.99 19.89
C ASP A 135 0.82 -3.43 20.76
N ILE A 136 0.35 -4.68 20.60
CA ILE A 136 -0.62 -5.29 21.49
C ILE A 136 0.16 -6.06 22.56
N MET A 137 0.12 -5.55 23.77
CA MET A 137 0.80 -6.15 24.90
C MET A 137 -0.17 -7.07 25.64
N LEU A 138 0.26 -8.30 25.99
CA LEU A 138 -0.53 -9.21 26.80
C LEU A 138 -0.73 -8.60 28.20
N GLY A 139 -1.95 -8.67 28.72
CA GLY A 139 -2.35 -8.00 29.97
C GLY A 139 -2.65 -6.49 29.82
N GLY A 140 -2.34 -5.89 28.66
CA GLY A 140 -2.59 -4.48 28.36
C GLY A 140 -1.37 -3.58 28.48
N ASN A 141 -1.54 -2.30 28.11
CA ASN A 141 -0.48 -1.29 28.20
C ASN A 141 -0.52 -0.60 29.57
N VAL A 142 0.55 -0.77 30.34
CA VAL A 142 0.66 -0.28 31.72
C VAL A 142 0.46 1.23 31.84
N GLU A 143 1.14 2.00 30.99
CA GLU A 143 1.08 3.48 31.06
C GLU A 143 -0.31 3.99 30.71
N PHE A 144 -0.90 3.42 29.67
CA PHE A 144 -2.26 3.79 29.25
C PHE A 144 -3.31 3.45 30.31
N LEU A 145 -3.23 2.26 30.92
CA LEU A 145 -4.16 1.83 31.97
C LEU A 145 -4.00 2.66 33.24
N ALA A 146 -2.78 3.07 33.60
CA ALA A 146 -2.52 3.94 34.73
C ALA A 146 -3.09 5.35 34.50
N ASP A 147 -2.90 5.91 33.30
CA ASP A 147 -3.50 7.21 32.93
C ASP A 147 -5.03 7.15 32.95
N ALA A 148 -5.61 6.10 32.36
CA ALA A 148 -7.06 5.90 32.35
C ALA A 148 -7.63 5.78 33.79
N LYS A 149 -6.91 5.09 34.70
CA LYS A 149 -7.30 4.98 36.09
C LYS A 149 -7.31 6.33 36.80
N LEU A 150 -6.21 7.11 36.67
CA LEU A 150 -6.13 8.45 37.25
C LEU A 150 -7.20 9.40 36.71
N LYS A 151 -7.47 9.36 35.40
CA LYS A 151 -8.54 10.14 34.77
C LYS A 151 -9.92 9.74 35.31
N SER A 152 -10.17 8.46 35.58
CA SER A 152 -11.41 7.99 36.17
C SER A 152 -11.59 8.45 37.63
N GLU A 153 -10.49 8.70 38.34
CA GLU A 153 -10.46 9.25 39.69
C GLU A 153 -10.54 10.79 39.72
N GLY A 154 -10.59 11.43 38.53
CA GLY A 154 -10.71 12.89 38.41
C GLY A 154 -9.37 13.63 38.31
N TYR A 155 -8.25 12.93 38.11
CA TYR A 155 -6.93 13.52 37.95
C TYR A 155 -6.51 13.49 36.48
N SER A 156 -6.15 14.66 35.94
CA SER A 156 -5.64 14.76 34.58
C SER A 156 -4.38 15.62 34.50
N PRO A 157 -3.50 15.39 33.55
CA PRO A 157 -2.31 16.22 33.34
C PRO A 157 -2.66 17.69 33.00
N GLU A 158 -3.87 17.91 32.46
CA GLU A 158 -4.34 19.23 32.03
C GLU A 158 -4.97 20.03 33.16
N ASP A 159 -5.83 19.39 33.99
CA ASP A 159 -6.63 20.06 35.02
C ASP A 159 -5.95 20.04 36.40
N THR A 160 -5.22 18.96 36.72
CA THR A 160 -4.63 18.74 38.08
C THR A 160 -3.19 18.21 37.97
N PRO A 161 -2.24 18.94 37.32
CA PRO A 161 -0.91 18.42 37.00
C PRO A 161 -0.10 18.00 38.22
N GLU A 162 -0.10 18.80 39.31
CA GLU A 162 0.68 18.50 40.52
C GLU A 162 0.22 17.23 41.25
N GLU A 163 -1.11 17.03 41.35
CA GLU A 163 -1.67 15.85 41.98
C GLU A 163 -1.54 14.62 41.12
N TYR A 164 -1.66 14.77 39.78
CA TYR A 164 -1.42 13.73 38.80
C TYR A 164 0.03 13.22 38.88
N GLU A 165 1.01 14.09 38.81
CA GLU A 165 2.44 13.71 38.89
C GLU A 165 2.78 13.05 40.23
N LYS A 166 2.21 13.50 41.33
CA LYS A 166 2.42 12.92 42.66
C LYS A 166 1.87 11.49 42.77
N ARG A 167 0.72 11.22 42.14
CA ARG A 167 0.05 9.89 42.21
C ARG A 167 0.55 8.93 41.15
N TRP A 168 1.05 9.46 40.04
CA TRP A 168 1.50 8.68 38.89
C TRP A 168 2.42 7.49 39.23
N PRO A 169 3.53 7.64 39.99
CA PRO A 169 4.42 6.54 40.30
C PRO A 169 3.76 5.40 41.11
N GLY A 170 2.86 5.76 42.03
CA GLY A 170 2.13 4.78 42.83
C GLY A 170 1.15 3.98 41.99
N THR A 171 0.33 4.67 41.20
CA THR A 171 -0.64 4.04 40.29
C THR A 171 0.04 3.21 39.20
N LEU A 172 1.16 3.70 38.65
CA LEU A 172 1.92 2.98 37.66
C LEU A 172 2.47 1.65 38.21
N ASN A 173 2.98 1.64 39.46
CA ASN A 173 3.49 0.42 40.07
C ASN A 173 2.37 -0.58 40.41
N GLU A 174 1.22 -0.11 40.84
CA GLU A 174 0.04 -0.95 41.09
C GLU A 174 -0.43 -1.62 39.78
N ILE A 175 -0.65 -0.81 38.74
CA ILE A 175 -1.07 -1.30 37.43
C ILE A 175 -0.02 -2.25 36.81
N LYS A 176 1.26 -1.95 36.99
CA LYS A 176 2.34 -2.82 36.49
C LYS A 176 2.31 -4.21 37.13
N ALA A 177 1.98 -4.30 38.40
CA ALA A 177 1.80 -5.59 39.09
C ALA A 177 0.59 -6.35 38.54
N GLN A 178 -0.56 -5.68 38.39
CA GLN A 178 -1.80 -6.26 37.84
C GLN A 178 -1.57 -6.75 36.38
N VAL A 179 -0.98 -5.91 35.52
CA VAL A 179 -0.69 -6.28 34.14
C VAL A 179 0.28 -7.46 34.05
N LYS A 180 1.24 -7.54 34.96
CA LYS A 180 2.16 -8.68 35.00
C LYS A 180 1.45 -10.00 35.33
N ASP A 181 0.54 -9.99 36.28
CA ASP A 181 -0.23 -11.18 36.63
C ASP A 181 -1.18 -11.58 35.49
N GLU A 182 -1.89 -10.61 34.91
CA GLU A 182 -2.77 -10.82 33.75
C GLU A 182 -1.95 -11.29 32.50
N HIS A 183 -0.73 -10.79 32.31
CA HIS A 183 0.17 -11.25 31.25
C HIS A 183 0.50 -12.74 31.39
N GLU A 184 0.89 -13.21 32.56
CA GLU A 184 1.20 -14.63 32.78
C GLU A 184 -0.05 -15.50 32.61
N GLU A 185 -1.23 -15.05 33.09
CA GLU A 185 -2.51 -15.73 32.86
C GLU A 185 -2.81 -15.89 31.36
N VAL A 186 -2.77 -14.80 30.61
CA VAL A 186 -3.01 -14.83 29.16
C VAL A 186 -1.98 -15.70 28.43
N LYS A 187 -0.73 -15.71 28.89
CA LYS A 187 0.32 -16.52 28.34
C LYS A 187 0.08 -18.02 28.58
N GLU A 188 -0.40 -18.42 29.76
CA GLU A 188 -0.78 -19.81 30.06
C GLU A 188 -1.96 -20.25 29.19
N LEU A 189 -2.89 -19.35 28.85
CA LEU A 189 -4.00 -19.59 27.94
C LEU A 189 -3.57 -19.70 26.46
N GLY A 190 -2.28 -19.51 26.15
CA GLY A 190 -1.72 -19.60 24.80
C GLY A 190 -1.60 -18.26 24.08
N GLY A 191 -1.66 -17.14 24.80
CA GLY A 191 -1.45 -15.79 24.28
C GLY A 191 -2.59 -15.28 23.38
N LEU A 192 -2.32 -14.20 22.65
CA LEU A 192 -3.30 -13.58 21.75
C LEU A 192 -3.65 -14.50 20.59
N TYR A 193 -4.95 -14.74 20.39
CA TYR A 193 -5.47 -15.44 19.22
C TYR A 193 -5.80 -14.46 18.09
N VAL A 194 -5.19 -14.67 16.91
CA VAL A 194 -5.47 -13.88 15.70
C VAL A 194 -6.36 -14.67 14.77
N LEU A 195 -7.57 -14.17 14.55
CA LEU A 195 -8.56 -14.76 13.66
C LEU A 195 -8.69 -13.90 12.40
N GLY A 196 -8.28 -14.42 11.25
CA GLY A 196 -8.49 -13.76 9.96
C GLY A 196 -9.81 -14.24 9.32
N THR A 197 -10.67 -13.33 8.89
CA THR A 197 -11.94 -13.66 8.26
C THR A 197 -11.85 -13.90 6.77
N GLU A 198 -10.74 -13.46 6.16
CA GLU A 198 -10.42 -13.65 4.74
C GLU A 198 -8.91 -13.57 4.54
N ARG A 199 -8.41 -14.13 3.44
CA ARG A 199 -7.06 -13.86 2.96
C ARG A 199 -7.04 -12.57 2.16
N HIS A 200 -6.01 -11.76 2.39
CA HIS A 200 -5.79 -10.55 1.62
C HIS A 200 -5.18 -10.86 0.25
N GLU A 201 -5.25 -9.91 -0.66
CA GLU A 201 -4.60 -10.02 -1.97
C GLU A 201 -3.07 -10.13 -1.90
N SER A 202 -2.46 -9.68 -0.80
CA SER A 202 -1.03 -9.77 -0.55
C SER A 202 -0.73 -10.56 0.73
N ARG A 203 0.15 -11.55 0.61
CA ARG A 203 0.66 -12.35 1.75
C ARG A 203 1.31 -11.47 2.81
N ARG A 204 1.91 -10.36 2.40
CA ARG A 204 2.50 -9.38 3.32
C ARG A 204 1.49 -8.87 4.33
N ILE A 205 0.26 -8.63 3.91
CA ILE A 205 -0.81 -8.14 4.80
C ILE A 205 -1.24 -9.23 5.77
N ASP A 206 -1.39 -10.46 5.32
CA ASP A 206 -1.67 -11.61 6.20
C ASP A 206 -0.58 -11.79 7.25
N ASN A 207 0.70 -11.67 6.85
CA ASN A 207 1.83 -11.74 7.77
C ASN A 207 1.84 -10.57 8.77
N GLN A 208 1.41 -9.37 8.37
CA GLN A 208 1.26 -8.24 9.30
C GLN A 208 0.14 -8.48 10.32
N LEU A 209 -0.95 -9.12 9.92
CA LEU A 209 -2.03 -9.49 10.84
C LEU A 209 -1.55 -10.58 11.81
N ARG A 210 -0.97 -11.66 11.32
CA ARG A 210 -0.38 -12.71 12.17
C ARG A 210 0.67 -12.18 13.13
N GLY A 211 1.52 -11.28 12.65
CA GLY A 211 2.60 -10.67 13.42
C GLY A 211 2.14 -9.76 14.56
N ARG A 212 0.83 -9.60 14.77
CA ARG A 212 0.28 -8.96 15.97
C ARG A 212 0.34 -9.85 17.20
N SER A 213 0.43 -11.16 17.02
CA SER A 213 0.53 -12.16 18.06
C SER A 213 1.91 -12.83 18.05
N GLY A 214 2.31 -13.41 19.18
CA GLY A 214 3.58 -14.14 19.31
C GLY A 214 4.81 -13.23 19.27
N ARG A 215 4.72 -12.03 19.86
CA ARG A 215 5.82 -11.07 19.92
C ARG A 215 6.70 -11.31 21.13
N GLN A 216 7.96 -10.93 21.02
CA GLN A 216 8.97 -11.00 22.12
C GLN A 216 9.13 -12.40 22.76
N GLY A 217 8.78 -13.46 22.00
CA GLY A 217 8.84 -14.84 22.48
C GLY A 217 7.61 -15.29 23.28
N ASP A 218 6.55 -14.48 23.32
CA ASP A 218 5.28 -14.89 23.90
C ASP A 218 4.58 -15.92 23.00
N PRO A 219 3.77 -16.82 23.56
CA PRO A 219 2.91 -17.70 22.80
C PRO A 219 1.85 -16.90 22.04
N GLY A 220 1.28 -17.53 21.04
CA GLY A 220 0.21 -16.95 20.25
C GLY A 220 -0.30 -17.96 19.23
N GLU A 221 -1.38 -17.63 18.61
CA GLU A 221 -1.99 -18.48 17.60
C GLU A 221 -2.61 -17.66 16.49
N SER A 222 -2.59 -18.16 15.26
CA SER A 222 -3.31 -17.55 14.16
C SER A 222 -4.05 -18.57 13.31
N ARG A 223 -5.27 -18.22 12.88
CA ARG A 223 -6.05 -19.03 11.97
C ARG A 223 -6.89 -18.19 11.04
N PHE A 224 -7.00 -18.60 9.78
CA PHE A 224 -7.86 -17.95 8.80
C PHE A 224 -9.09 -18.80 8.51
N TYR A 225 -10.25 -18.14 8.49
CA TYR A 225 -11.55 -18.69 8.14
C TYR A 225 -11.96 -18.17 6.78
N LEU A 226 -12.07 -19.05 5.80
CA LEU A 226 -12.29 -18.71 4.40
C LEU A 226 -13.62 -19.30 3.91
N SER A 227 -14.14 -18.71 2.85
CA SER A 227 -15.29 -19.25 2.12
C SER A 227 -14.97 -19.38 0.64
N LEU A 228 -15.58 -20.37 -0.04
CA LEU A 228 -15.51 -20.46 -1.49
C LEU A 228 -16.12 -19.25 -2.21
N GLU A 229 -16.93 -18.47 -1.49
CA GLU A 229 -17.56 -17.24 -1.98
C GLU A 229 -16.68 -16.00 -1.77
N ASP A 230 -15.51 -16.10 -1.12
CA ASP A 230 -14.58 -15.00 -0.93
C ASP A 230 -13.97 -14.58 -2.27
N ASP A 231 -13.71 -13.29 -2.45
CA ASP A 231 -13.29 -12.71 -3.73
C ASP A 231 -12.00 -13.33 -4.26
N LEU A 232 -11.02 -13.58 -3.39
CA LEU A 232 -9.79 -14.26 -3.76
C LEU A 232 -10.05 -15.67 -4.28
N MET A 233 -11.00 -16.40 -3.68
CA MET A 233 -11.36 -17.76 -4.08
C MET A 233 -12.10 -17.78 -5.42
N ARG A 234 -12.96 -16.78 -5.66
CA ARG A 234 -13.71 -16.65 -6.91
C ARG A 234 -12.85 -16.27 -8.11
N LEU A 235 -11.87 -15.38 -7.91
CA LEU A 235 -11.05 -14.83 -9.01
C LEU A 235 -10.03 -15.82 -9.57
N PHE A 236 -9.50 -16.74 -8.76
CA PHE A 236 -8.30 -17.50 -9.16
C PHE A 236 -8.42 -19.02 -8.97
N ASN A 237 -9.54 -19.54 -8.48
CA ASN A 237 -9.55 -20.92 -8.00
C ASN A 237 -10.73 -21.78 -8.47
N THR A 238 -11.16 -21.64 -9.73
CA THR A 238 -12.20 -22.46 -10.32
C THR A 238 -11.89 -23.97 -10.23
N GLN A 239 -10.63 -24.38 -10.37
CA GLN A 239 -10.23 -25.78 -10.27
C GLN A 239 -10.23 -26.30 -8.82
N LEU A 240 -9.79 -25.49 -7.85
CA LEU A 240 -9.85 -25.86 -6.43
C LEU A 240 -11.29 -25.91 -5.93
N VAL A 241 -12.11 -24.95 -6.32
CA VAL A 241 -13.55 -24.95 -6.01
C VAL A 241 -14.20 -26.19 -6.57
N ALA A 242 -13.91 -26.56 -7.82
CA ALA A 242 -14.44 -27.79 -8.44
C ALA A 242 -13.97 -29.07 -7.72
N GLN A 243 -12.69 -29.14 -7.32
CA GLN A 243 -12.16 -30.29 -6.57
C GLN A 243 -12.75 -30.44 -5.17
N VAL A 244 -12.99 -29.29 -4.51
CA VAL A 244 -13.59 -29.24 -3.16
C VAL A 244 -15.07 -29.62 -3.24
N MET A 245 -15.80 -29.11 -4.23
CA MET A 245 -17.20 -29.47 -4.46
C MET A 245 -17.37 -30.95 -4.88
N ALA A 246 -16.44 -31.47 -5.65
CA ALA A 246 -16.47 -32.90 -6.05
C ALA A 246 -16.27 -33.86 -4.88
N LYS A 247 -15.66 -33.43 -3.77
CA LYS A 247 -15.49 -34.24 -2.55
C LYS A 247 -16.72 -34.26 -1.63
N GLY A 248 -17.83 -33.64 -2.02
CA GLY A 248 -19.07 -33.65 -1.25
C GLY A 248 -18.96 -32.95 0.09
N MET A 249 -18.80 -31.60 0.12
CA MET A 249 -18.86 -30.87 1.37
C MET A 249 -20.23 -30.99 2.01
N GLU A 250 -20.28 -31.51 3.23
CA GLU A 250 -21.47 -31.42 4.07
C GLU A 250 -21.62 -29.96 4.58
N GLU A 251 -22.86 -29.52 4.75
CA GLU A 251 -23.16 -28.19 5.24
C GLU A 251 -22.61 -28.01 6.67
N GLY A 252 -21.90 -26.93 6.90
CA GLY A 252 -21.30 -26.59 8.21
C GLY A 252 -19.96 -27.26 8.53
N GLN A 253 -19.49 -28.23 7.72
CA GLN A 253 -18.18 -28.83 7.95
C GLN A 253 -17.05 -28.09 7.17
N PRO A 254 -16.01 -27.60 7.84
CA PRO A 254 -14.90 -26.98 7.14
C PRO A 254 -13.96 -28.02 6.51
N ILE A 255 -13.35 -27.65 5.40
CA ILE A 255 -12.21 -28.39 4.86
C ILE A 255 -10.92 -27.83 5.46
N GLU A 256 -10.17 -28.69 6.13
CA GLU A 256 -8.83 -28.44 6.62
C GLU A 256 -7.84 -29.35 5.87
N ALA A 257 -7.18 -28.81 4.84
CA ALA A 257 -6.23 -29.57 4.03
C ALA A 257 -5.05 -28.72 3.59
N LYS A 258 -3.83 -29.24 3.77
CA LYS A 258 -2.58 -28.59 3.35
C LYS A 258 -2.57 -28.26 1.85
N SER A 259 -3.16 -29.09 1.03
CA SER A 259 -3.27 -28.90 -0.43
C SER A 259 -4.10 -27.65 -0.77
N VAL A 260 -5.17 -27.41 -0.01
CA VAL A 260 -6.06 -26.26 -0.23
C VAL A 260 -5.40 -24.97 0.23
N THR A 261 -4.78 -24.96 1.42
CA THR A 261 -3.97 -23.82 1.88
C THR A 261 -2.84 -23.48 0.90
N LYS A 262 -2.20 -24.50 0.30
CA LYS A 262 -1.19 -24.28 -0.75
C LYS A 262 -1.81 -23.66 -2.02
N GLY A 263 -3.00 -24.08 -2.39
CA GLY A 263 -3.75 -23.51 -3.52
C GLY A 263 -4.08 -22.04 -3.30
N VAL A 264 -4.58 -21.68 -2.12
CA VAL A 264 -4.84 -20.29 -1.73
C VAL A 264 -3.57 -19.43 -1.83
N ARG A 265 -2.46 -19.94 -1.32
CA ARG A 265 -1.14 -19.25 -1.43
C ARG A 265 -0.72 -19.05 -2.89
N THR A 266 -0.99 -20.02 -3.77
CA THR A 266 -0.68 -19.88 -5.21
C THR A 266 -1.58 -18.83 -5.86
N ALA A 267 -2.85 -18.77 -5.50
CA ALA A 267 -3.77 -17.73 -5.94
C ALA A 267 -3.30 -16.35 -5.51
N GLN A 268 -2.92 -16.18 -4.23
CA GLN A 268 -2.34 -14.91 -3.74
C GLN A 268 -1.11 -14.47 -4.54
N LYS A 269 -0.18 -15.41 -4.83
CA LYS A 269 1.01 -15.10 -5.66
C LYS A 269 0.62 -14.63 -7.05
N ALA A 270 -0.40 -15.19 -7.67
CA ALA A 270 -0.88 -14.76 -8.98
C ALA A 270 -1.46 -13.34 -8.94
N VAL A 271 -2.24 -13.02 -7.90
CA VAL A 271 -2.75 -11.65 -7.66
C VAL A 271 -1.61 -10.66 -7.41
N GLU A 272 -0.66 -11.01 -6.54
CA GLU A 272 0.54 -10.19 -6.26
C GLU A 272 1.30 -9.88 -7.55
N SER A 273 1.54 -10.91 -8.40
CA SER A 273 2.23 -10.73 -9.68
C SER A 273 1.46 -9.83 -10.64
N ARG A 274 0.14 -10.00 -10.75
CA ARG A 274 -0.71 -9.12 -11.56
C ARG A 274 -0.66 -7.67 -11.08
N ASN A 275 -0.81 -7.46 -9.79
CA ASN A 275 -0.76 -6.13 -9.18
C ASN A 275 0.62 -5.48 -9.35
N TYR A 276 1.69 -6.27 -9.27
CA TYR A 276 3.05 -5.81 -9.58
C TYR A 276 3.19 -5.34 -11.02
N GLU A 277 2.72 -6.12 -12.00
CA GLU A 277 2.77 -5.72 -13.42
C GLU A 277 1.97 -4.44 -13.70
N ILE A 278 0.80 -4.28 -13.06
CA ILE A 278 0.03 -3.03 -13.14
C ILE A 278 0.87 -1.85 -12.61
N ARG A 279 1.44 -1.98 -11.40
CA ARG A 279 2.29 -0.92 -10.81
C ARG A 279 3.51 -0.60 -11.67
N LYS A 280 4.15 -1.61 -12.25
CA LYS A 280 5.30 -1.47 -13.15
C LYS A 280 4.95 -0.73 -14.45
N ASN A 281 3.77 -1.00 -15.01
CA ASN A 281 3.31 -0.29 -16.20
C ASN A 281 2.99 1.18 -15.87
N VAL A 282 2.30 1.46 -14.77
CA VAL A 282 2.08 2.84 -14.30
C VAL A 282 3.40 3.58 -14.12
N LEU A 283 4.42 2.92 -13.55
CA LEU A 283 5.75 3.52 -13.37
C LEU A 283 6.40 3.92 -14.71
N LYS A 284 6.24 3.12 -15.77
CA LYS A 284 6.78 3.47 -17.10
C LYS A 284 6.18 4.77 -17.66
N TYR A 285 4.87 4.98 -17.49
CA TYR A 285 4.23 6.23 -17.88
C TYR A 285 4.69 7.40 -17.00
N ASP A 286 4.78 7.17 -15.70
CA ASP A 286 5.24 8.20 -14.76
C ASP A 286 6.72 8.58 -15.00
N ASP A 287 7.57 7.65 -15.46
CA ASP A 287 8.95 7.93 -15.85
C ASP A 287 9.03 8.93 -17.03
N VAL A 288 8.14 8.83 -18.02
CA VAL A 288 8.06 9.79 -19.12
C VAL A 288 7.65 11.17 -18.61
N MET A 289 6.61 11.23 -17.80
CA MET A 289 6.15 12.48 -17.17
C MET A 289 7.21 13.10 -16.26
N ASN A 290 7.96 12.26 -15.55
CA ASN A 290 9.03 12.73 -14.67
C ASN A 290 10.21 13.33 -15.46
N LYS A 291 10.58 12.74 -16.60
CA LYS A 291 11.58 13.33 -17.50
C LYS A 291 11.14 14.70 -17.99
N GLN A 292 9.89 14.84 -18.46
CA GLN A 292 9.34 16.12 -18.88
C GLN A 292 9.36 17.15 -17.74
N ARG A 293 8.91 16.73 -16.57
CA ARG A 293 8.92 17.58 -15.36
C ARG A 293 10.35 18.06 -15.01
N THR A 294 11.32 17.17 -15.06
CA THR A 294 12.72 17.50 -14.76
C THR A 294 13.26 18.56 -15.73
N VAL A 295 12.98 18.44 -17.01
CA VAL A 295 13.39 19.45 -18.02
C VAL A 295 12.75 20.80 -17.69
N ILE A 296 11.43 20.85 -17.55
CA ILE A 296 10.69 22.09 -17.27
C ILE A 296 11.18 22.75 -15.96
N TYR A 297 11.38 21.96 -14.90
CA TYR A 297 11.85 22.51 -13.64
C TYR A 297 13.33 22.96 -13.68
N SER A 298 14.19 22.29 -14.45
CA SER A 298 15.59 22.74 -14.62
C SER A 298 15.64 24.06 -15.37
N GLU A 299 14.87 24.22 -16.43
CA GLU A 299 14.76 25.47 -17.19
C GLU A 299 14.21 26.61 -16.31
N ARG A 300 13.11 26.32 -15.58
CA ARG A 300 12.58 27.28 -14.61
C ARG A 300 13.60 27.70 -13.55
N GLN A 301 14.40 26.75 -13.06
CA GLN A 301 15.41 27.04 -12.05
C GLN A 301 16.54 27.89 -12.60
N ALA A 302 16.96 27.69 -13.84
CA ALA A 302 17.93 28.54 -14.53
C ALA A 302 17.44 30.00 -14.59
N VAL A 303 16.17 30.19 -14.99
CA VAL A 303 15.54 31.53 -15.00
C VAL A 303 15.52 32.16 -13.60
N LEU A 304 15.11 31.42 -12.58
CA LEU A 304 15.02 31.91 -11.20
C LEU A 304 16.37 32.26 -10.59
N LYS A 305 17.44 31.56 -11.00
CA LYS A 305 18.82 31.87 -10.59
C LYS A 305 19.45 33.01 -11.34
N GLY A 306 18.78 33.57 -12.37
CA GLY A 306 19.31 34.62 -13.22
C GLY A 306 20.40 34.15 -14.17
N GLU A 307 20.41 32.85 -14.52
CA GLU A 307 21.34 32.33 -15.55
C GLU A 307 20.98 32.90 -16.91
N ASP A 308 22.02 33.11 -17.77
CA ASP A 308 21.80 33.61 -19.14
C ASP A 308 21.05 32.56 -20.00
N ILE A 309 19.79 32.83 -20.24
CA ILE A 309 18.89 31.96 -21.06
C ILE A 309 18.83 32.40 -22.53
N HIS A 310 19.64 33.37 -22.95
CA HIS A 310 19.60 33.90 -24.31
C HIS A 310 19.74 32.82 -25.40
N LYS A 311 20.67 31.88 -25.18
CA LYS A 311 20.88 30.75 -26.10
C LYS A 311 19.68 29.81 -26.18
N ASP A 312 19.00 29.58 -25.04
CA ASP A 312 17.82 28.72 -25.01
C ASP A 312 16.63 29.39 -25.71
N ILE A 313 16.46 30.68 -25.50
CA ILE A 313 15.43 31.45 -26.23
C ILE A 313 15.68 31.42 -27.74
N LEU A 314 16.92 31.62 -28.18
CA LEU A 314 17.27 31.53 -29.62
C LEU A 314 16.99 30.14 -30.18
N ARG A 315 17.27 29.07 -29.40
CA ARG A 315 16.95 27.71 -29.80
C ARG A 315 15.45 27.51 -29.92
N PHE A 316 14.65 27.95 -28.96
CA PHE A 316 13.19 27.84 -29.00
C PHE A 316 12.60 28.59 -30.20
N ILE A 317 13.12 29.76 -30.50
CA ILE A 317 12.72 30.51 -31.71
C ILE A 317 13.05 29.70 -32.97
N SER A 318 14.25 29.16 -33.07
CA SER A 318 14.68 28.34 -34.20
C SER A 318 13.81 27.10 -34.37
N ASP A 319 13.58 26.36 -33.29
CA ASP A 319 12.74 25.15 -33.31
C ASP A 319 11.29 25.47 -33.70
N THR A 320 10.75 26.60 -33.25
CA THR A 320 9.41 27.06 -33.58
C THR A 320 9.30 27.43 -35.05
N VAL A 321 10.28 28.18 -35.59
CA VAL A 321 10.36 28.53 -37.01
C VAL A 321 10.46 27.29 -37.89
N GLU A 322 11.32 26.34 -37.48
CA GLU A 322 11.46 25.07 -38.20
C GLU A 322 10.16 24.26 -38.21
N SER A 323 9.43 24.24 -37.10
CA SER A 323 8.11 23.59 -36.96
C SER A 323 7.08 24.22 -37.91
N TYR A 324 7.05 25.54 -38.01
CA TYR A 324 6.13 26.26 -38.90
C TYR A 324 6.49 26.01 -40.37
N ILE A 325 7.78 25.99 -40.71
CA ILE A 325 8.24 25.66 -42.06
C ILE A 325 7.82 24.23 -42.42
N LYS A 326 8.02 23.25 -41.52
CA LYS A 326 7.60 21.86 -41.74
C LYS A 326 6.06 21.76 -41.88
N GLY A 327 5.29 22.54 -41.17
CA GLY A 327 3.84 22.61 -41.33
C GLY A 327 3.42 23.20 -42.67
N ALA A 328 4.10 24.25 -43.12
CA ALA A 328 3.79 24.95 -44.35
C ALA A 328 4.16 24.18 -45.62
N ASN A 329 5.22 23.34 -45.57
CA ASN A 329 5.69 22.59 -46.77
C ASN A 329 4.75 21.43 -47.14
N LYS A 330 3.82 21.02 -46.27
CA LYS A 330 2.84 19.93 -46.50
C LYS A 330 3.44 18.65 -47.05
N GLY A 331 4.74 18.40 -46.78
CA GLY A 331 5.48 17.24 -47.31
C GLY A 331 5.99 17.42 -48.75
N SER A 332 5.88 18.60 -49.35
CA SER A 332 6.45 18.91 -50.67
C SER A 332 7.79 19.63 -50.50
N GLU A 333 8.81 19.12 -51.19
CA GLU A 333 10.12 19.81 -51.27
C GLU A 333 10.12 21.02 -52.20
N LYS A 334 9.02 21.22 -52.97
CA LYS A 334 8.92 22.33 -53.92
C LYS A 334 8.32 23.55 -53.28
N PRO A 335 9.05 24.68 -53.17
CA PRO A 335 8.53 25.89 -52.52
C PRO A 335 7.25 26.47 -53.15
N LYS A 336 6.95 26.14 -54.40
CA LYS A 336 5.72 26.57 -55.11
C LYS A 336 4.46 25.99 -54.44
N ASP A 337 4.59 24.84 -53.80
CA ASP A 337 3.46 24.11 -53.19
C ASP A 337 3.27 24.47 -51.71
N TRP A 338 4.12 25.35 -51.15
CA TRP A 338 4.12 25.73 -49.77
C TRP A 338 3.00 26.72 -49.47
N ASP A 339 2.42 26.61 -48.25
CA ASP A 339 1.42 27.59 -47.73
C ASP A 339 2.16 28.80 -47.15
N TRP A 340 2.59 29.70 -48.01
CA TRP A 340 3.35 30.89 -47.64
C TRP A 340 2.53 31.88 -46.80
N GLU A 341 1.25 32.07 -47.14
CA GLU A 341 0.38 32.98 -46.39
C GLU A 341 0.19 32.50 -44.94
N GLY A 342 -0.12 31.20 -44.74
CA GLY A 342 -0.20 30.57 -43.43
C GLY A 342 1.11 30.64 -42.65
N LEU A 343 2.26 30.44 -43.30
CA LEU A 343 3.60 30.49 -42.72
C LEU A 343 3.90 31.91 -42.20
N PHE A 344 3.72 32.95 -43.00
CA PHE A 344 4.04 34.31 -42.58
C PHE A 344 3.07 34.83 -41.55
N LYS A 345 1.81 34.44 -41.59
CA LYS A 345 0.86 34.72 -40.51
C LYS A 345 1.28 34.11 -39.19
N ALA A 346 1.72 32.85 -39.18
CA ALA A 346 2.21 32.16 -38.00
C ALA A 346 3.52 32.79 -37.48
N LEU A 347 4.48 33.10 -38.35
CA LEU A 347 5.73 33.76 -37.98
C LEU A 347 5.51 35.13 -37.35
N ASN A 348 4.63 35.93 -37.90
CA ASN A 348 4.31 37.26 -37.37
C ASN A 348 3.64 37.24 -35.98
N THR A 349 3.07 36.11 -35.54
CA THR A 349 2.53 35.97 -34.18
C THR A 349 3.62 35.74 -33.13
N VAL A 350 4.75 35.15 -33.53
CA VAL A 350 5.86 34.79 -32.62
C VAL A 350 7.01 35.78 -32.70
N ILE A 351 7.34 36.23 -33.89
CA ILE A 351 8.45 37.17 -34.14
C ILE A 351 7.88 38.36 -34.88
N PRO A 352 7.69 39.52 -34.23
CA PRO A 352 7.21 40.75 -34.91
C PRO A 352 8.34 41.33 -35.77
N THR A 353 8.73 40.66 -36.81
CA THR A 353 9.71 41.10 -37.78
C THR A 353 9.02 41.52 -39.08
N LYS A 354 9.52 42.60 -39.67
CA LYS A 354 9.16 42.96 -41.06
C LYS A 354 9.99 42.11 -42.01
N VAL A 355 9.75 40.80 -42.05
CA VAL A 355 10.40 39.93 -43.03
C VAL A 355 9.66 40.11 -44.36
N ASP A 356 10.41 40.55 -45.37
CA ASP A 356 9.86 40.68 -46.72
C ASP A 356 9.62 39.29 -47.31
N GLU A 357 8.36 38.99 -47.60
CA GLU A 357 7.93 37.73 -48.14
C GLU A 357 8.59 37.45 -49.50
N ASP A 358 8.75 38.45 -50.34
CA ASP A 358 9.35 38.32 -51.65
C ASP A 358 10.86 38.05 -51.58
N GLU A 359 11.55 38.60 -50.58
CA GLU A 359 12.96 38.35 -50.31
C GLU A 359 13.19 36.90 -49.85
N VAL A 360 12.39 36.39 -48.93
CA VAL A 360 12.48 35.01 -48.46
C VAL A 360 12.17 34.04 -49.60
N ARG A 361 11.16 34.28 -50.39
CA ARG A 361 10.81 33.45 -51.56
C ARG A 361 11.96 33.40 -52.57
N LYS A 362 12.67 34.49 -52.83
CA LYS A 362 13.83 34.55 -53.69
C LYS A 362 14.98 33.73 -53.13
N ILE A 363 15.31 33.87 -51.83
CA ILE A 363 16.39 33.13 -51.17
C ILE A 363 16.12 31.62 -51.26
N VAL A 364 14.94 31.17 -50.89
CA VAL A 364 14.55 29.76 -50.91
C VAL A 364 14.54 29.22 -52.33
N GLY A 365 14.11 30.00 -53.30
CA GLY A 365 14.16 29.66 -54.71
C GLY A 365 15.60 29.50 -55.24
N CYS A 366 16.53 30.38 -54.83
CA CYS A 366 17.95 30.30 -55.20
C CYS A 366 18.65 29.07 -54.59
N LEU A 367 18.37 28.74 -53.36
CA LEU A 367 18.98 27.58 -52.66
C LEU A 367 18.63 26.25 -53.32
N LEU A 368 17.46 26.13 -53.90
CA LEU A 368 17.06 24.92 -54.64
C LEU A 368 17.75 24.76 -56.01
N TYR A 369 18.18 25.87 -56.62
CA TYR A 369 18.97 25.82 -57.86
C TYR A 369 20.46 25.57 -57.62
N THR A 370 20.97 25.74 -56.41
CA THR A 370 22.36 25.49 -56.03
C THR A 370 22.60 24.12 -55.41
N SER A 371 21.56 23.34 -55.18
CA SER A 371 21.70 21.93 -54.78
C SER A 371 22.22 21.12 -55.96
N PRO A 372 23.35 20.39 -55.82
CA PRO A 372 23.91 19.61 -56.94
C PRO A 372 22.89 18.59 -57.43
N SER A 373 22.60 18.64 -58.72
CA SER A 373 21.75 17.65 -59.37
C SER A 373 22.36 16.26 -59.18
N PRO A 374 21.57 15.20 -59.04
CA PRO A 374 22.08 13.82 -59.02
C PRO A 374 22.95 13.47 -60.25
N ARG A 375 22.87 14.27 -61.32
CA ARG A 375 23.71 14.13 -62.53
C ARG A 375 25.13 14.67 -62.30
N ASP A 376 25.34 15.61 -61.40
CA ASP A 376 26.66 16.21 -61.16
C ASP A 376 27.54 15.32 -60.27
N LEU A 377 26.94 14.36 -59.57
CA LEU A 377 27.64 13.34 -58.76
C LEU A 377 28.14 12.13 -59.61
N SER A 378 27.77 12.01 -60.90
CA SER A 378 28.10 10.88 -61.71
C SER A 378 29.37 11.08 -62.60
N THR A 379 30.03 12.23 -62.53
CA THR A 379 31.16 12.58 -63.38
C THR A 379 32.52 12.69 -62.69
N SER A 380 32.67 12.26 -61.45
CA SER A 380 33.98 12.05 -60.81
C SER A 380 34.26 10.56 -60.64
N ARG A 381 34.79 9.98 -61.71
CA ARG A 381 35.61 8.78 -61.65
C ARG A 381 37.03 9.16 -61.98
#